data_b08eee11fe4c55efb6ff2e82188b75a8
#
_entry.id   b08eee11fe4c55efb6ff2e82188b75a8
#
_cell.length_a   1.000
_cell.length_b   1.000
_cell.length_c   1.000
_cell.angle_alpha   90.00
_cell.angle_beta   90.00
_cell.angle_gamma   90.00
#
_symmetry.space_group_name_H-M   'P 1'
#
loop_
_entity.id
_entity.type
_entity.pdbx_description
1 polymer ?
#
loop_
_entity_poly.entity_id
_entity_poly.type
_entity_poly.pdbx_seq_one_letter_code
_entity_poly.pdbx_strand_id
1 'polypeptide(L)'
;SDCTLFGQLHRLDLIIGQVISLFVVNFLTYFQLCLIANAMIPVGPMLLLLLAEIVVAVVLIYVYTELYYKLYAPHDMLLVYGNKRGIGLKIKMDSRRDKYNVSKLMSIDEGLEAVCQETHRHDAVILTDIPAQIRNDILKYCYRYRIRTYVAPKLTDIMLRGAKNNTLFDTPLLMVKGTGLTPMQRIIKRAMDLVLCGIAMIPAAPVMLIIAAAIKIEDGGPVF
;
A
#
# COMPACT_ATOMS: atom_id res chain seq x y z
N SER A 1 17.24 0.58 0.09
CA SER A 1 17.32 0.85 -1.35
C SER A 1 15.92 0.84 -1.93
N ASP A 2 15.36 2.03 -2.10
CA ASP A 2 13.94 2.25 -2.40
C ASP A 2 13.57 2.09 -3.89
N CYS A 3 14.54 1.75 -4.74
CA CYS A 3 14.29 1.47 -6.17
C CYS A 3 13.38 0.24 -6.41
N THR A 4 13.15 -0.59 -5.40
CA THR A 4 12.27 -1.76 -5.51
C THR A 4 10.78 -1.43 -5.41
N LEU A 5 10.43 -0.23 -4.94
CA LEU A 5 9.04 0.21 -4.80
C LEU A 5 8.35 0.52 -6.13
N PHE A 6 9.11 1.00 -7.14
CA PHE A 6 8.56 1.28 -8.48
C PHE A 6 7.95 0.05 -9.15
N GLY A 7 8.53 -1.13 -8.98
CA GLY A 7 7.94 -2.39 -9.45
C GLY A 7 6.79 -2.93 -8.61
N GLN A 8 6.50 -2.35 -7.43
CA GLN A 8 5.47 -2.87 -6.52
C GLN A 8 4.14 -2.11 -6.62
N LEU A 9 4.16 -0.84 -6.95
CA LEU A 9 2.98 0.02 -7.03
C LEU A 9 2.27 -0.10 -8.38
N HIS A 10 0.97 0.08 -8.38
CA HIS A 10 0.19 0.23 -9.60
C HIS A 10 0.59 1.53 -10.32
N ARG A 11 0.52 1.55 -11.67
CA ARG A 11 0.75 2.78 -12.45
C ARG A 11 -0.15 3.93 -11.98
N LEU A 12 -1.39 3.61 -11.65
CA LEU A 12 -2.36 4.59 -11.13
C LEU A 12 -1.94 5.17 -9.79
N ASP A 13 -1.40 4.36 -8.87
CA ASP A 13 -0.96 4.84 -7.55
C ASP A 13 0.20 5.82 -7.68
N LEU A 14 1.12 5.55 -8.62
CA LEU A 14 2.24 6.45 -8.92
C LEU A 14 1.75 7.78 -9.51
N ILE A 15 0.79 7.71 -10.45
CA ILE A 15 0.22 8.91 -11.08
C ILE A 15 -0.52 9.75 -10.02
N ILE A 16 -1.37 9.13 -9.21
CA ILE A 16 -2.13 9.82 -8.16
C ILE A 16 -1.17 10.48 -7.15
N GLY A 17 -0.17 9.73 -6.68
CA GLY A 17 0.83 10.27 -5.75
C GLY A 17 1.58 11.46 -6.31
N GLN A 18 1.98 11.38 -7.59
CA GLN A 18 2.70 12.46 -8.26
C GLN A 18 1.80 13.69 -8.48
N VAL A 19 0.55 13.49 -8.91
CA VAL A 19 -0.41 14.59 -9.12
C VAL A 19 -0.68 15.34 -7.80
N ILE A 20 -0.89 14.61 -6.70
CA ILE A 20 -1.09 15.23 -5.38
C ILE A 20 0.15 16.02 -4.96
N SER A 21 1.34 15.45 -5.15
CA SER A 21 2.61 16.11 -4.83
C SER A 21 2.80 17.40 -5.62
N LEU A 22 2.59 17.35 -6.95
CA LEU A 22 2.67 18.53 -7.82
C LEU A 22 1.67 19.60 -7.42
N PHE A 23 0.44 19.22 -7.09
CA PHE A 23 -0.57 20.17 -6.63
C PHE A 23 -0.14 20.91 -5.36
N VAL A 24 0.36 20.17 -4.36
CA VAL A 24 0.81 20.77 -3.10
C VAL A 24 2.00 21.69 -3.32
N VAL A 25 3.00 21.25 -4.10
CA VAL A 25 4.20 22.06 -4.40
C VAL A 25 3.82 23.33 -5.14
N ASN A 26 3.02 23.22 -6.19
CA ASN A 26 2.59 24.38 -6.99
C ASN A 26 1.75 25.36 -6.16
N PHE A 27 0.87 24.85 -5.28
CA PHE A 27 0.11 25.70 -4.36
C PHE A 27 1.02 26.51 -3.43
N LEU A 28 2.02 25.87 -2.82
CA LEU A 28 2.98 26.56 -1.96
C LEU A 28 3.82 27.57 -2.74
N THR A 29 4.28 27.20 -3.94
CA THR A 29 5.05 28.07 -4.82
C THR A 29 4.24 29.30 -5.25
N TYR A 30 2.97 29.13 -5.58
CA TYR A 30 2.08 30.25 -5.89
C TYR A 30 1.98 31.25 -4.74
N PHE A 31 1.81 30.71 -3.52
CA PHE A 31 1.74 31.56 -2.34
C PHE A 31 3.04 32.34 -2.08
N GLN A 32 4.19 31.66 -2.27
CA GLN A 32 5.50 32.31 -2.17
C GLN A 32 5.68 33.41 -3.21
N LEU A 33 5.29 33.17 -4.47
CA LEU A 33 5.39 34.15 -5.53
C LEU A 33 4.50 35.39 -5.25
N CYS A 34 3.29 35.19 -4.77
CA CYS A 34 2.41 36.30 -4.38
C CYS A 34 3.00 37.14 -3.25
N LEU A 35 3.66 36.51 -2.26
CA LEU A 35 4.34 37.20 -1.17
C LEU A 35 5.54 38.02 -1.67
N ILE A 36 6.35 37.45 -2.56
CA ILE A 36 7.52 38.14 -3.13
C ILE A 36 7.10 39.30 -4.03
N ALA A 37 6.06 39.12 -4.84
CA ALA A 37 5.56 40.13 -5.74
C ALA A 37 4.74 41.23 -5.03
N ASN A 38 4.38 40.99 -3.76
CA ASN A 38 3.49 41.82 -2.98
C ASN A 38 2.17 42.19 -3.72
N ALA A 39 1.72 41.26 -4.59
CA ALA A 39 0.53 41.39 -5.43
C ALA A 39 -0.05 40.02 -5.76
N MET A 40 -1.35 39.94 -6.01
CA MET A 40 -1.99 38.73 -6.50
C MET A 40 -1.62 38.48 -7.95
N ILE A 41 -0.86 37.40 -8.24
CA ILE A 41 -0.48 37.01 -9.60
C ILE A 41 -1.66 36.29 -10.25
N PRO A 42 -1.92 36.49 -11.55
CA PRO A 42 -2.97 35.76 -12.24
C PRO A 42 -2.72 34.26 -12.19
N VAL A 43 -3.74 33.48 -11.81
CA VAL A 43 -3.65 32.02 -11.59
C VAL A 43 -3.49 31.25 -12.91
N GLY A 44 -3.89 31.82 -14.05
CA GLY A 44 -3.90 31.18 -15.35
C GLY A 44 -2.56 30.55 -15.76
N PRO A 45 -1.44 31.28 -15.77
CA PRO A 45 -0.13 30.73 -16.12
C PRO A 45 0.30 29.59 -15.18
N MET A 46 -0.06 29.66 -13.91
CA MET A 46 0.28 28.64 -12.93
C MET A 46 -0.50 27.32 -13.17
N LEU A 47 -1.78 27.42 -13.52
CA LEU A 47 -2.59 26.25 -13.89
C LEU A 47 -2.05 25.61 -15.18
N LEU A 48 -1.60 26.42 -16.13
CA LEU A 48 -1.04 25.93 -17.37
C LEU A 48 0.29 25.19 -17.12
N LEU A 49 1.13 25.72 -16.22
CA LEU A 49 2.36 25.08 -15.77
C LEU A 49 2.05 23.74 -15.08
N LEU A 50 1.13 23.72 -14.11
CA LEU A 50 0.72 22.50 -13.42
C LEU A 50 0.23 21.42 -14.40
N LEU A 51 -0.55 21.81 -15.40
CA LEU A 51 -1.06 20.90 -16.41
C LEU A 51 0.08 20.32 -17.27
N ALA A 52 1.04 21.15 -17.67
CA ALA A 52 2.24 20.72 -18.38
C ALA A 52 3.08 19.75 -17.53
N GLU A 53 3.30 20.03 -16.26
CA GLU A 53 4.02 19.15 -15.33
C GLU A 53 3.32 17.80 -15.14
N ILE A 54 1.99 17.77 -15.04
CA ILE A 54 1.22 16.52 -14.95
C ILE A 54 1.41 15.70 -16.22
N VAL A 55 1.32 16.31 -17.40
CA VAL A 55 1.52 15.61 -18.67
C VAL A 55 2.92 15.00 -18.75
N VAL A 56 3.95 15.77 -18.43
CA VAL A 56 5.34 15.28 -18.41
C VAL A 56 5.50 14.13 -17.41
N ALA A 57 4.96 14.26 -16.19
CA ALA A 57 5.02 13.22 -15.17
C ALA A 57 4.35 11.92 -15.64
N VAL A 58 3.18 12.00 -16.24
CA VAL A 58 2.46 10.84 -16.79
C VAL A 58 3.27 10.16 -17.88
N VAL A 59 3.81 10.93 -18.85
CA VAL A 59 4.65 10.39 -19.93
C VAL A 59 5.88 9.68 -19.35
N LEU A 60 6.56 10.30 -18.40
CA LEU A 60 7.73 9.72 -17.74
C LEU A 60 7.39 8.42 -17.00
N ILE A 61 6.27 8.37 -16.27
CA ILE A 61 5.81 7.16 -15.59
C ILE A 61 5.56 6.02 -16.58
N TYR A 62 4.92 6.31 -17.72
CA TYR A 62 4.70 5.31 -18.75
C TYR A 62 6.01 4.81 -19.37
N VAL A 63 6.91 5.70 -19.74
CA VAL A 63 8.22 5.36 -20.34
C VAL A 63 9.06 4.53 -19.36
N TYR A 64 9.16 4.99 -18.10
CA TYR A 64 9.90 4.26 -17.05
C TYR A 64 9.33 2.88 -16.78
N THR A 65 8.01 2.77 -16.72
CA THR A 65 7.34 1.49 -16.44
C THR A 65 7.55 0.51 -17.60
N GLU A 66 7.45 0.97 -18.83
CA GLU A 66 7.68 0.14 -20.01
C GLU A 66 9.14 -0.33 -20.12
N LEU A 67 10.08 0.58 -19.84
CA LEU A 67 11.50 0.27 -19.81
C LEU A 67 11.82 -0.74 -18.69
N TYR A 68 11.21 -0.58 -17.52
CA TYR A 68 11.37 -1.49 -16.40
C TYR A 68 10.90 -2.92 -16.74
N TYR A 69 9.74 -3.07 -17.38
CA TYR A 69 9.22 -4.38 -17.78
C TYR A 69 10.03 -5.05 -18.89
N LYS A 70 10.67 -4.26 -19.77
CA LYS A 70 11.58 -4.81 -20.78
C LYS A 70 12.93 -5.27 -20.20
N LEU A 71 13.41 -4.58 -19.15
CA LEU A 71 14.67 -4.90 -18.50
C LEU A 71 14.55 -6.04 -17.48
N TYR A 72 13.40 -6.14 -16.81
CA TYR A 72 13.15 -7.12 -15.75
C TYR A 72 12.02 -8.04 -16.15
N ALA A 73 12.39 -9.19 -16.73
CA ALA A 73 11.43 -10.25 -17.02
C ALA A 73 10.74 -10.75 -15.74
N PRO A 74 9.45 -11.10 -15.78
CA PRO A 74 8.74 -11.63 -14.63
C PRO A 74 9.39 -12.94 -14.18
N HIS A 75 9.60 -13.08 -12.88
CA HIS A 75 10.17 -14.30 -12.30
C HIS A 75 9.20 -15.47 -12.46
N ASP A 76 9.76 -16.62 -12.83
CA ASP A 76 9.02 -17.87 -12.88
C ASP A 76 8.77 -18.40 -11.47
N MET A 77 7.50 -18.62 -11.10
CA MET A 77 7.10 -18.89 -9.73
C MET A 77 6.33 -20.21 -9.60
N LEU A 78 6.73 -21.00 -8.62
CA LEU A 78 5.96 -22.14 -8.13
C LEU A 78 5.02 -21.70 -7.02
N LEU A 79 3.71 -21.96 -7.15
CA LEU A 79 2.75 -21.70 -6.08
C LEU A 79 2.38 -23.00 -5.38
N VAL A 80 2.77 -23.13 -4.11
CA VAL A 80 2.45 -24.26 -3.25
C VAL A 80 1.29 -23.87 -2.33
N TYR A 81 0.24 -24.67 -2.32
CA TYR A 81 -0.96 -24.43 -1.54
C TYR A 81 -1.37 -25.62 -0.68
N GLY A 82 -1.91 -25.34 0.50
CA GLY A 82 -2.46 -26.37 1.39
C GLY A 82 -3.99 -26.47 1.33
N ASN A 83 -4.68 -25.46 0.76
CA ASN A 83 -6.13 -25.46 0.66
C ASN A 83 -6.56 -24.72 -0.62
N LYS A 84 -7.80 -24.98 -1.10
CA LYS A 84 -8.38 -24.38 -2.32
C LYS A 84 -8.37 -22.83 -2.33
N ARG A 85 -8.22 -22.19 -1.19
CA ARG A 85 -8.01 -20.71 -1.10
C ARG A 85 -6.73 -20.23 -1.80
N GLY A 86 -5.71 -21.08 -1.91
CA GLY A 86 -4.48 -20.76 -2.65
C GLY A 86 -4.70 -20.49 -4.14
N ILE A 87 -5.70 -21.13 -4.73
CA ILE A 87 -6.08 -20.93 -6.13
C ILE A 87 -6.57 -19.49 -6.37
N GLY A 88 -7.27 -18.89 -5.39
CA GLY A 88 -7.69 -17.50 -5.46
C GLY A 88 -6.52 -16.50 -5.51
N LEU A 89 -5.38 -16.84 -4.94
CA LEU A 89 -4.15 -16.03 -5.04
C LEU A 89 -3.60 -16.07 -6.47
N LYS A 90 -3.60 -17.24 -7.11
CA LYS A 90 -3.17 -17.38 -8.52
C LYS A 90 -3.98 -16.45 -9.42
N ILE A 91 -5.31 -16.45 -9.32
CA ILE A 91 -6.19 -15.60 -10.14
C ILE A 91 -5.81 -14.13 -9.98
N LYS A 92 -5.52 -13.69 -8.75
CA LYS A 92 -5.06 -12.32 -8.48
C LYS A 92 -3.68 -12.04 -9.07
N MET A 93 -2.78 -13.02 -9.08
CA MET A 93 -1.44 -12.88 -9.65
C MET A 93 -1.47 -12.93 -11.17
N ASP A 94 -2.34 -13.74 -11.75
CA ASP A 94 -2.55 -13.82 -13.21
C ASP A 94 -3.12 -12.52 -13.79
N SER A 95 -3.80 -11.69 -12.99
CA SER A 95 -4.19 -10.33 -13.39
C SER A 95 -3.00 -9.38 -13.52
N ARG A 96 -1.83 -9.77 -13.03
CA ARG A 96 -0.57 -9.02 -13.05
C ARG A 96 0.58 -9.85 -13.64
N ARG A 97 0.36 -10.41 -14.83
CA ARG A 97 1.37 -11.19 -15.56
C ARG A 97 2.62 -10.40 -15.95
N ASP A 98 2.51 -9.10 -15.95
CA ASP A 98 3.62 -8.17 -16.11
C ASP A 98 4.70 -8.33 -15.04
N LYS A 99 4.31 -8.84 -13.87
CA LYS A 99 5.17 -8.94 -12.69
C LYS A 99 5.36 -10.36 -12.17
N TYR A 100 4.32 -11.16 -12.24
CA TYR A 100 4.28 -12.50 -11.68
C TYR A 100 3.91 -13.52 -12.76
N ASN A 101 4.76 -14.51 -12.93
CA ASN A 101 4.48 -15.65 -13.81
C ASN A 101 4.37 -16.92 -12.96
N VAL A 102 3.14 -17.29 -12.59
CA VAL A 102 2.92 -18.56 -11.84
C VAL A 102 2.80 -19.68 -12.84
N SER A 103 3.92 -20.32 -13.14
CA SER A 103 4.01 -21.41 -14.12
C SER A 103 3.41 -22.72 -13.62
N LYS A 104 3.58 -23.03 -12.34
CA LYS A 104 3.10 -24.27 -11.76
C LYS A 104 2.39 -24.06 -10.43
N LEU A 105 1.32 -24.86 -10.25
CA LEU A 105 0.58 -25.02 -8.99
C LEU A 105 0.87 -26.41 -8.45
N MET A 106 1.17 -26.51 -7.16
CA MET A 106 1.43 -27.77 -6.50
C MET A 106 0.68 -27.83 -5.16
N SER A 107 0.01 -28.95 -4.89
CA SER A 107 -0.59 -29.17 -3.58
C SER A 107 0.45 -29.70 -2.60
N ILE A 108 0.35 -29.32 -1.34
CA ILE A 108 1.20 -29.88 -0.29
C ILE A 108 0.96 -31.37 -0.08
N ASP A 109 -0.20 -31.88 -0.48
CA ASP A 109 -0.58 -33.28 -0.37
C ASP A 109 0.26 -34.19 -1.32
N GLU A 110 0.95 -33.60 -2.32
CA GLU A 110 1.88 -34.31 -3.21
C GLU A 110 3.17 -34.70 -2.50
N GLY A 111 3.39 -34.24 -1.29
CA GLY A 111 4.52 -34.61 -0.44
C GLY A 111 5.61 -33.54 -0.39
N LEU A 112 6.24 -33.41 0.78
CA LEU A 112 7.27 -32.41 1.06
C LEU A 112 8.48 -32.55 0.12
N GLU A 113 8.92 -33.77 -0.14
CA GLU A 113 10.10 -34.03 -0.99
C GLU A 113 9.86 -33.65 -2.45
N ALA A 114 8.67 -33.93 -2.98
CA ALA A 114 8.29 -33.54 -4.33
C ALA A 114 8.25 -32.05 -4.49
N VAL A 115 7.67 -31.35 -3.50
CA VAL A 115 7.65 -29.89 -3.45
C VAL A 115 9.07 -29.31 -3.41
N CYS A 116 9.95 -29.83 -2.54
CA CYS A 116 11.32 -29.38 -2.42
C CYS A 116 12.13 -29.56 -3.71
N GLN A 117 11.96 -30.69 -4.40
CA GLN A 117 12.63 -30.93 -5.68
C GLN A 117 12.17 -29.94 -6.77
N GLU A 118 10.88 -29.66 -6.82
CA GLU A 118 10.32 -28.74 -7.80
C GLU A 118 10.74 -27.28 -7.58
N THR A 119 11.01 -26.87 -6.32
CA THR A 119 11.45 -25.49 -6.02
C THR A 119 12.74 -25.10 -6.76
N HIS A 120 13.62 -26.06 -7.08
CA HIS A 120 14.87 -25.77 -7.81
C HIS A 120 14.67 -25.43 -9.29
N ARG A 121 13.50 -25.70 -9.85
CA ARG A 121 13.19 -25.43 -11.26
C ARG A 121 12.59 -24.04 -11.48
N HIS A 122 12.34 -23.31 -10.39
CA HIS A 122 11.69 -22.02 -10.43
C HIS A 122 12.54 -20.95 -9.75
N ASP A 123 12.41 -19.70 -10.19
CA ASP A 123 13.14 -18.56 -9.62
C ASP A 123 12.64 -18.17 -8.22
N ALA A 124 11.37 -18.44 -7.94
CA ALA A 124 10.77 -18.14 -6.67
C ALA A 124 9.62 -19.10 -6.31
N VAL A 125 9.34 -19.21 -5.03
CA VAL A 125 8.28 -20.07 -4.48
C VAL A 125 7.31 -19.23 -3.67
N ILE A 126 6.02 -19.50 -3.83
CA ILE A 126 4.95 -18.86 -3.06
C ILE A 126 4.28 -19.93 -2.20
N LEU A 127 4.28 -19.70 -0.88
CA LEU A 127 3.66 -20.59 0.08
C LEU A 127 2.36 -19.95 0.59
N THR A 128 1.23 -20.63 0.37
CA THR A 128 -0.08 -20.14 0.78
C THR A 128 -0.90 -21.20 1.48
N ASP A 129 -1.49 -20.83 2.61
CA ASP A 129 -2.42 -21.64 3.43
C ASP A 129 -1.89 -23.04 3.80
N ILE A 130 -0.58 -23.17 4.01
CA ILE A 130 0.10 -24.41 4.40
C ILE A 130 0.14 -24.50 5.95
N PRO A 131 0.02 -25.71 6.53
CA PRO A 131 0.23 -25.92 7.97
C PRO A 131 1.60 -25.37 8.41
N ALA A 132 1.67 -24.77 9.60
CA ALA A 132 2.87 -24.05 10.07
C ALA A 132 4.12 -24.92 10.09
N GLN A 133 3.99 -26.17 10.48
CA GLN A 133 5.11 -27.11 10.58
C GLN A 133 5.74 -27.37 9.21
N ILE A 134 4.94 -27.79 8.25
CA ILE A 134 5.39 -28.07 6.88
C ILE A 134 5.91 -26.80 6.19
N ARG A 135 5.22 -25.66 6.40
CA ARG A 135 5.67 -24.36 5.90
C ARG A 135 7.07 -24.01 6.40
N ASN A 136 7.33 -24.25 7.69
CA ASN A 136 8.65 -23.97 8.28
C ASN A 136 9.74 -24.87 7.69
N ASP A 137 9.44 -26.12 7.39
CA ASP A 137 10.41 -27.04 6.79
C ASP A 137 10.73 -26.64 5.35
N ILE A 138 9.72 -26.27 4.55
CA ILE A 138 9.94 -25.72 3.21
C ILE A 138 10.73 -24.40 3.29
N LEU A 139 10.43 -23.52 4.23
CA LEU A 139 11.15 -22.25 4.40
C LEU A 139 12.62 -22.48 4.73
N LYS A 140 12.93 -23.41 5.64
CA LYS A 140 14.32 -23.78 5.99
C LYS A 140 15.05 -24.33 4.77
N TYR A 141 14.37 -25.15 3.99
CA TYR A 141 14.91 -25.71 2.75
C TYR A 141 15.22 -24.59 1.74
N CYS A 142 14.25 -23.77 1.41
CA CYS A 142 14.42 -22.66 0.47
C CYS A 142 15.52 -21.68 0.95
N TYR A 143 15.59 -21.39 2.24
CA TYR A 143 16.62 -20.53 2.83
C TYR A 143 18.03 -21.12 2.64
N ARG A 144 18.19 -22.44 2.90
CA ARG A 144 19.47 -23.14 2.70
C ARG A 144 19.96 -23.08 1.26
N TYR A 145 19.06 -23.21 0.29
CA TYR A 145 19.37 -23.19 -1.13
C TYR A 145 19.25 -21.80 -1.79
N ARG A 146 19.05 -20.75 -0.98
CA ARG A 146 18.91 -19.35 -1.43
C ARG A 146 17.78 -19.14 -2.45
N ILE A 147 16.72 -19.94 -2.38
CA ILE A 147 15.54 -19.80 -3.23
C ILE A 147 14.66 -18.70 -2.68
N ARG A 148 14.28 -17.74 -3.53
CA ARG A 148 13.40 -16.62 -3.14
C ARG A 148 12.02 -17.14 -2.78
N THR A 149 11.57 -16.88 -1.56
CA THR A 149 10.31 -17.45 -1.06
C THR A 149 9.38 -16.34 -0.58
N TYR A 150 8.16 -16.34 -1.09
CA TYR A 150 7.07 -15.48 -0.67
C TYR A 150 6.10 -16.30 0.19
N VAL A 151 5.71 -15.75 1.33
CA VAL A 151 4.79 -16.44 2.25
C VAL A 151 3.55 -15.58 2.44
N ALA A 152 2.37 -16.18 2.20
CA ALA A 152 1.12 -15.56 2.61
C ALA A 152 1.00 -15.63 4.14
N PRO A 153 1.08 -14.49 4.87
CA PRO A 153 1.13 -14.51 6.32
C PRO A 153 -0.21 -14.94 6.90
N LYS A 154 -0.17 -15.77 7.94
CA LYS A 154 -1.32 -16.06 8.81
C LYS A 154 -1.44 -14.99 9.89
N LEU A 155 -2.59 -14.95 10.56
CA LEU A 155 -2.83 -13.97 11.63
C LEU A 155 -1.74 -14.00 12.70
N THR A 156 -1.27 -15.18 13.08
CA THR A 156 -0.16 -15.36 14.03
C THR A 156 1.13 -14.71 13.55
N ASP A 157 1.45 -14.81 12.28
CA ASP A 157 2.65 -14.23 11.69
C ASP A 157 2.57 -12.69 11.71
N ILE A 158 1.37 -12.14 11.45
CA ILE A 158 1.11 -10.69 11.52
C ILE A 158 1.26 -10.20 12.96
N MET A 159 0.74 -10.96 13.95
CA MET A 159 0.86 -10.62 15.37
C MET A 159 2.34 -10.64 15.82
N LEU A 160 3.11 -11.64 15.40
CA LEU A 160 4.54 -11.74 15.69
C LEU A 160 5.36 -10.63 15.04
N ARG A 161 4.99 -10.21 13.82
CA ARG A 161 5.65 -9.08 13.14
C ARG A 161 5.47 -7.76 13.90
N GLY A 162 4.33 -7.57 14.56
CA GLY A 162 4.04 -6.41 15.40
C GLY A 162 4.54 -6.52 16.85
N ALA A 163 5.18 -7.64 17.22
CA ALA A 163 5.68 -7.87 18.55
C ALA A 163 6.89 -6.98 18.87
N LYS A 164 7.00 -6.56 20.13
CA LYS A 164 8.20 -5.87 20.62
C LYS A 164 9.27 -6.89 20.97
N ASN A 165 10.48 -6.66 20.46
CA ASN A 165 11.64 -7.43 20.89
C ASN A 165 11.97 -7.06 22.34
N ASN A 166 12.02 -8.07 23.19
CA ASN A 166 12.47 -7.95 24.56
C ASN A 166 13.56 -8.97 24.79
N THR A 167 14.67 -8.56 25.36
CA THR A 167 15.79 -9.46 25.66
C THR A 167 15.78 -9.74 27.15
N LEU A 168 15.57 -10.98 27.52
CA LEU A 168 15.70 -11.43 28.91
C LEU A 168 16.97 -12.25 29.01
N PHE A 169 18.01 -11.69 29.58
CA PHE A 169 19.38 -12.23 29.56
C PHE A 169 19.83 -12.48 28.11
N ASP A 170 20.22 -13.69 27.75
CA ASP A 170 20.67 -14.08 26.41
C ASP A 170 19.54 -14.61 25.51
N THR A 171 18.30 -14.59 26.00
CA THR A 171 17.15 -15.15 25.26
C THR A 171 16.31 -14.03 24.67
N PRO A 172 16.19 -13.95 23.30
CA PRO A 172 15.29 -13.01 22.67
C PRO A 172 13.85 -13.44 22.86
N LEU A 173 13.02 -12.55 23.40
CA LEU A 173 11.58 -12.76 23.61
C LEU A 173 10.78 -11.81 22.73
N LEU A 174 9.72 -12.32 22.12
CA LEU A 174 8.76 -11.53 21.36
C LEU A 174 7.51 -11.27 22.21
N MET A 175 7.33 -10.04 22.64
CA MET A 175 6.16 -9.65 23.42
C MET A 175 5.03 -9.21 22.50
N VAL A 176 4.01 -10.06 22.36
CA VAL A 176 2.78 -9.74 21.64
C VAL A 176 1.81 -9.06 22.60
N LYS A 177 1.48 -7.79 22.33
CA LYS A 177 0.42 -7.08 23.07
C LYS A 177 -0.86 -7.08 22.23
N GLY A 178 -2.00 -7.21 22.92
CA GLY A 178 -3.30 -7.00 22.28
C GLY A 178 -3.38 -5.59 21.65
N THR A 179 -3.93 -5.52 20.45
CA THR A 179 -4.07 -4.29 19.66
C THR A 179 -5.15 -3.39 20.29
N GLY A 180 -4.81 -2.67 21.33
CA GLY A 180 -5.65 -1.65 21.93
C GLY A 180 -4.88 -0.34 22.06
N LEU A 181 -5.56 0.78 21.83
CA LEU A 181 -4.98 2.09 22.13
C LEU A 181 -4.71 2.18 23.63
N THR A 182 -3.50 2.58 24.00
CA THR A 182 -3.21 2.93 25.39
C THR A 182 -4.12 4.09 25.83
N PRO A 183 -4.41 4.23 27.14
CA PRO A 183 -5.24 5.34 27.62
C PRO A 183 -4.74 6.70 27.13
N MET A 184 -3.44 6.91 27.11
CA MET A 184 -2.81 8.13 26.61
C MET A 184 -3.05 8.36 25.11
N GLN A 185 -2.90 7.32 24.30
CA GLN A 185 -3.20 7.40 22.86
C GLN A 185 -4.68 7.70 22.59
N ARG A 186 -5.59 7.20 23.43
CA ARG A 186 -7.02 7.48 23.33
C ARG A 186 -7.31 8.94 23.63
N ILE A 187 -6.66 9.54 24.63
CA ILE A 187 -6.78 10.95 24.97
C ILE A 187 -6.24 11.81 23.83
N ILE A 188 -5.04 11.51 23.35
CA ILE A 188 -4.42 12.24 22.24
C ILE A 188 -5.30 12.17 20.98
N LYS A 189 -5.81 10.98 20.65
CA LYS A 189 -6.73 10.83 19.52
C LYS A 189 -7.97 11.71 19.70
N ARG A 190 -8.62 11.70 20.87
CA ARG A 190 -9.79 12.51 21.15
C ARG A 190 -9.50 14.01 21.01
N ALA A 191 -8.35 14.46 21.53
CA ALA A 191 -7.93 15.84 21.38
C ALA A 191 -7.73 16.24 19.92
N MET A 192 -7.06 15.39 19.14
CA MET A 192 -6.90 15.61 17.70
C MET A 192 -8.23 15.62 16.96
N ASP A 193 -9.13 14.69 17.26
CA ASP A 193 -10.46 14.63 16.64
C ASP A 193 -11.24 15.94 16.91
N LEU A 194 -11.21 16.44 18.14
CA LEU A 194 -11.87 17.71 18.51
C LEU A 194 -11.27 18.91 17.78
N VAL A 195 -9.96 19.00 17.71
CA VAL A 195 -9.27 20.08 17.00
C VAL A 195 -9.60 20.06 15.51
N LEU A 196 -9.49 18.88 14.87
CA LEU A 196 -9.78 18.73 13.45
C LEU A 196 -11.25 19.00 13.13
N CYS A 197 -12.18 18.53 13.97
CA CYS A 197 -13.61 18.83 13.82
C CYS A 197 -13.88 20.33 14.01
N GLY A 198 -13.24 20.97 14.99
CA GLY A 198 -13.37 22.42 15.21
C GLY A 198 -12.90 23.23 14.02
N ILE A 199 -11.73 22.89 13.47
CA ILE A 199 -11.20 23.56 12.25
C ILE A 199 -12.11 23.31 11.04
N ALA A 200 -12.61 22.10 10.86
CA ALA A 200 -13.49 21.75 9.75
C ALA A 200 -14.88 22.44 9.87
N MET A 201 -15.33 22.72 11.09
CA MET A 201 -16.61 23.39 11.34
C MET A 201 -16.62 24.84 10.86
N ILE A 202 -15.46 25.53 10.88
CA ILE A 202 -15.37 26.93 10.44
C ILE A 202 -15.84 27.13 8.99
N PRO A 203 -15.30 26.39 7.99
CA PRO A 203 -15.80 26.49 6.61
C PRO A 203 -17.15 25.77 6.39
N ALA A 204 -17.49 24.78 7.20
CA ALA A 204 -18.74 24.05 7.06
C ALA A 204 -19.95 24.85 7.58
N ALA A 205 -19.78 25.65 8.62
CA ALA A 205 -20.86 26.42 9.22
C ALA A 205 -21.60 27.37 8.23
N PRO A 206 -20.91 28.18 7.43
CA PRO A 206 -21.61 29.03 6.46
C PRO A 206 -22.34 28.23 5.38
N VAL A 207 -21.79 27.11 4.95
CA VAL A 207 -22.46 26.22 3.97
C VAL A 207 -23.74 25.61 4.58
N MET A 208 -23.64 25.14 5.82
CA MET A 208 -24.81 24.60 6.53
C MET A 208 -25.91 25.66 6.74
N LEU A 209 -25.52 26.89 7.06
CA LEU A 209 -26.48 28.02 7.20
C LEU A 209 -27.18 28.33 5.88
N ILE A 210 -26.47 28.31 4.76
CA ILE A 210 -27.05 28.52 3.43
C ILE A 210 -28.07 27.40 3.10
N ILE A 211 -27.70 26.14 3.34
CA ILE A 211 -28.57 25.00 3.13
C ILE A 211 -29.78 25.07 4.05
N ALA A 212 -29.60 25.39 5.32
CA ALA A 212 -30.69 25.55 6.27
C ALA A 212 -31.67 26.65 5.86
N ALA A 213 -31.17 27.80 5.36
CA ALA A 213 -31.98 28.88 4.84
C ALA A 213 -32.76 28.44 3.58
N ALA A 214 -32.12 27.71 2.66
CA ALA A 214 -32.77 27.20 1.45
C ALA A 214 -33.94 26.26 1.80
N ILE A 215 -33.73 25.29 2.70
CA ILE A 215 -34.78 24.38 3.17
C ILE A 215 -35.95 25.15 3.81
N LYS A 216 -35.62 26.17 4.63
CA LYS A 216 -36.64 26.96 5.29
C LYS A 216 -37.49 27.78 4.32
N ILE A 217 -36.91 28.24 3.21
CA ILE A 217 -37.60 29.01 2.16
C ILE A 217 -38.46 28.09 1.29
N GLU A 218 -37.98 26.85 1.00
CA GLU A 218 -38.66 25.93 0.10
C GLU A 218 -39.83 25.21 0.78
N ASP A 219 -39.59 24.59 1.96
CA ASP A 219 -40.58 23.72 2.61
C ASP A 219 -41.18 24.28 3.90
N GLY A 220 -40.61 25.33 4.50
CA GLY A 220 -41.04 25.89 5.80
C GLY A 220 -40.94 24.89 6.97
N GLY A 221 -40.36 23.71 6.74
CA GLY A 221 -40.22 22.59 7.69
C GLY A 221 -39.08 22.73 8.68
N PRO A 222 -38.91 21.77 9.60
CA PRO A 222 -37.76 21.71 10.49
C PRO A 222 -36.48 21.45 9.69
N VAL A 223 -35.38 22.12 10.07
CA VAL A 223 -34.08 22.02 9.38
C VAL A 223 -33.30 20.75 9.81
N PHE A 224 -33.68 20.14 10.96
CA PHE A 224 -33.16 18.90 11.52
C PHE A 224 -34.31 18.05 12.05
#